data_41c5c4afc385c89e5267d9a0421535df
#
_entry.id   41c5c4afc385c89e5267d9a0421535df
#
_cell.length_a   1.000
_cell.length_b   1.000
_cell.length_c   1.000
_cell.angle_alpha   90.00
_cell.angle_beta   90.00
_cell.angle_gamma   90.00
#
_symmetry.space_group_name_H-M   'P 1'
#
loop_
_entity.id
_entity.type
_entity.pdbx_description
1 polymer ?
#
loop_
_entity_poly.entity_id
_entity_poly.type
_entity_poly.pdbx_seq_one_letter_code
_entity_poly.pdbx_strand_id
1 'polypeptide(L)'
;MPRLTATLISYNEEVDLPRALASLAGIADEIILVDSGSTDRTIEIAQSFGARVYARKLDSFAAQKNYATSLASNDWIFSMDCDEELSPELRASMLAWKEQTPEKNGYEILHLTNYLGGWIRHSGWYPEYKLLLYCRDKGKFVSALHERVHLEDTPGHMKGHMFHYTIRSLAEHRAKLDAMTTLAAEDMFARGYKIWRPAMIFAAPWTILQRLVFQGGILDGRRGWLIAWFSAKYIYVKYRKLGQLLAGEQLSHRSWPSPGGV
;
A
#
# COMPACT_ATOMS: atom_id res chain seq x y z
N MET A 1 -23.91 17.36 4.94
CA MET A 1 -23.34 16.03 4.79
C MET A 1 -22.07 16.11 3.97
N PRO A 2 -20.94 15.56 4.41
CA PRO A 2 -19.72 15.59 3.65
C PRO A 2 -19.86 14.75 2.36
N ARG A 3 -19.40 15.30 1.24
CA ARG A 3 -19.32 14.58 -0.04
C ARG A 3 -17.90 14.04 -0.21
N LEU A 4 -17.80 12.81 -0.68
CA LEU A 4 -16.58 12.01 -0.68
C LEU A 4 -16.17 11.62 -2.10
N THR A 5 -14.92 11.93 -2.47
CA THR A 5 -14.27 11.37 -3.66
C THR A 5 -13.36 10.22 -3.23
N ALA A 6 -13.60 9.03 -3.76
CA ALA A 6 -12.64 7.93 -3.68
C ALA A 6 -11.59 8.11 -4.78
N THR A 7 -10.31 8.04 -4.42
CA THR A 7 -9.19 8.14 -5.34
C THR A 7 -8.38 6.85 -5.35
N LEU A 8 -8.15 6.29 -6.53
CA LEU A 8 -7.37 5.07 -6.75
C LEU A 8 -6.28 5.35 -7.80
N ILE A 9 -5.18 4.61 -7.70
CA ILE A 9 -4.15 4.55 -8.73
C ILE A 9 -4.03 3.11 -9.21
N SER A 10 -3.81 2.89 -10.51
CA SER A 10 -3.83 1.55 -11.09
C SER A 10 -2.71 1.29 -12.10
N TYR A 11 -2.35 0.00 -12.19
CA TYR A 11 -1.56 -0.57 -13.28
C TYR A 11 -1.82 -2.08 -13.36
N ASN A 12 -2.64 -2.53 -14.33
CA ASN A 12 -3.02 -3.93 -14.54
C ASN A 12 -3.68 -4.57 -13.29
N GLU A 13 -4.83 -4.03 -12.89
CA GLU A 13 -5.56 -4.39 -11.67
C GLU A 13 -6.92 -5.08 -11.96
N GLU A 14 -7.10 -5.70 -13.16
CA GLU A 14 -8.38 -6.30 -13.58
C GLU A 14 -8.92 -7.33 -12.59
N VAL A 15 -8.05 -7.96 -11.78
CA VAL A 15 -8.42 -9.02 -10.83
C VAL A 15 -8.96 -8.45 -9.52
N ASP A 16 -8.37 -7.36 -9.01
CA ASP A 16 -8.69 -6.80 -7.70
C ASP A 16 -9.67 -5.64 -7.76
N LEU A 17 -9.56 -4.83 -8.78
CA LEU A 17 -10.34 -3.61 -8.92
C LEU A 17 -11.86 -3.81 -8.80
N PRO A 18 -12.49 -4.88 -9.32
CA PRO A 18 -13.93 -5.09 -9.14
C PRO A 18 -14.35 -5.17 -7.68
N ARG A 19 -13.56 -5.85 -6.83
CA ARG A 19 -13.83 -5.99 -5.40
C ARG A 19 -13.66 -4.64 -4.69
N ALA A 20 -12.59 -3.92 -4.99
CA ALA A 20 -12.33 -2.59 -4.44
C ALA A 20 -13.48 -1.62 -4.73
N LEU A 21 -13.87 -1.51 -6.00
CA LEU A 21 -14.94 -0.62 -6.44
C LEU A 21 -16.32 -1.03 -5.90
N ALA A 22 -16.61 -2.32 -5.83
CA ALA A 22 -17.86 -2.80 -5.23
C ALA A 22 -17.98 -2.41 -3.76
N SER A 23 -16.86 -2.40 -3.01
CA SER A 23 -16.86 -1.99 -1.61
C SER A 23 -17.15 -0.50 -1.39
N LEU A 24 -16.94 0.34 -2.41
CA LEU A 24 -17.23 1.78 -2.40
C LEU A 24 -18.67 2.14 -2.72
N ALA A 25 -19.48 1.18 -3.20
CA ALA A 25 -20.85 1.45 -3.63
C ALA A 25 -21.70 2.08 -2.52
N GLY A 26 -22.30 3.25 -2.79
CA GLY A 26 -23.11 4.04 -1.82
C GLY A 26 -22.28 4.78 -0.76
N ILE A 27 -20.94 4.69 -0.78
CA ILE A 27 -20.05 5.44 0.09
C ILE A 27 -19.43 6.62 -0.68
N ALA A 28 -18.79 6.35 -1.81
CA ALA A 28 -18.20 7.38 -2.63
C ALA A 28 -19.27 8.09 -3.48
N ASP A 29 -19.24 9.43 -3.47
CA ASP A 29 -20.08 10.28 -4.34
C ASP A 29 -19.41 10.48 -5.70
N GLU A 30 -18.11 10.28 -5.78
CA GLU A 30 -17.27 10.35 -6.98
C GLU A 30 -16.15 9.32 -6.85
N ILE A 31 -15.79 8.68 -7.96
CA ILE A 31 -14.64 7.78 -8.04
C ILE A 31 -13.70 8.29 -9.13
N ILE A 32 -12.43 8.47 -8.76
CA ILE A 32 -11.34 8.86 -9.67
C ILE A 32 -10.31 7.75 -9.67
N LEU A 33 -9.98 7.27 -10.86
CA LEU A 33 -8.91 6.31 -11.08
C LEU A 33 -7.83 6.94 -11.97
N VAL A 34 -6.59 6.96 -11.51
CA VAL A 34 -5.44 7.39 -12.30
C VAL A 34 -4.65 6.16 -12.74
N ASP A 35 -4.73 5.87 -14.03
CA ASP A 35 -4.11 4.69 -14.63
C ASP A 35 -2.73 4.97 -15.19
N SER A 36 -1.79 4.05 -14.93
CA SER A 36 -0.37 4.17 -15.31
C SER A 36 -0.02 3.49 -16.64
N GLY A 37 -1.02 3.18 -17.47
CA GLY A 37 -0.87 2.53 -18.77
C GLY A 37 -1.19 1.04 -18.73
N SER A 38 -2.30 0.66 -18.08
CA SER A 38 -2.81 -0.72 -18.06
C SER A 38 -3.08 -1.25 -19.46
N THR A 39 -2.79 -2.53 -19.66
CA THR A 39 -2.98 -3.26 -20.92
C THR A 39 -4.04 -4.36 -20.81
N ASP A 40 -4.56 -4.57 -19.59
CA ASP A 40 -5.64 -5.48 -19.27
C ASP A 40 -7.00 -4.76 -19.24
N ARG A 41 -8.02 -5.35 -18.64
CA ARG A 41 -9.37 -4.79 -18.58
C ARG A 41 -9.58 -3.75 -17.45
N THR A 42 -8.51 -3.28 -16.80
CA THR A 42 -8.59 -2.33 -15.66
C THR A 42 -9.44 -1.11 -15.98
N ILE A 43 -9.20 -0.45 -17.13
CA ILE A 43 -9.91 0.77 -17.54
C ILE A 43 -11.39 0.49 -17.81
N GLU A 44 -11.69 -0.59 -18.54
CA GLU A 44 -13.07 -1.03 -18.83
C GLU A 44 -13.86 -1.26 -17.54
N ILE A 45 -13.25 -1.98 -16.59
CA ILE A 45 -13.84 -2.26 -15.29
C ILE A 45 -14.12 -0.97 -14.53
N ALA A 46 -13.14 -0.08 -14.42
CA ALA A 46 -13.31 1.19 -13.71
C ALA A 46 -14.49 2.01 -14.28
N GLN A 47 -14.57 2.11 -15.61
CA GLN A 47 -15.65 2.82 -16.29
C GLN A 47 -17.03 2.18 -16.05
N SER A 48 -17.10 0.85 -15.97
CA SER A 48 -18.35 0.13 -15.69
C SER A 48 -18.91 0.43 -14.29
N PHE A 49 -18.06 0.81 -13.34
CA PHE A 49 -18.45 1.29 -12.01
C PHE A 49 -18.66 2.82 -11.93
N GLY A 50 -18.65 3.53 -13.07
CA GLY A 50 -18.83 4.98 -13.12
C GLY A 50 -17.61 5.81 -12.68
N ALA A 51 -16.43 5.21 -12.62
CA ALA A 51 -15.21 5.94 -12.28
C ALA A 51 -14.77 6.87 -13.44
N ARG A 52 -14.29 8.06 -13.08
CA ARG A 52 -13.60 8.95 -14.01
C ARG A 52 -12.14 8.50 -14.11
N VAL A 53 -11.74 8.04 -15.30
CA VAL A 53 -10.41 7.48 -15.53
C VAL A 53 -9.51 8.51 -16.20
N TYR A 54 -8.29 8.67 -15.68
CA TYR A 54 -7.26 9.56 -16.20
C TYR A 54 -5.96 8.78 -16.42
N ALA A 55 -5.37 8.93 -17.60
CA ALA A 55 -4.09 8.32 -17.92
C ALA A 55 -2.94 9.24 -17.47
N ARG A 56 -1.99 8.70 -16.71
CA ARG A 56 -0.77 9.40 -16.31
C ARG A 56 0.36 8.40 -16.03
N LYS A 57 1.51 8.60 -16.69
CA LYS A 57 2.70 7.79 -16.41
C LYS A 57 3.11 7.93 -14.94
N LEU A 58 3.46 6.83 -14.31
CA LEU A 58 3.89 6.80 -12.92
C LEU A 58 5.27 7.46 -12.76
N ASP A 59 5.33 8.55 -11.99
CA ASP A 59 6.59 9.17 -11.56
C ASP A 59 6.99 8.66 -10.17
N SER A 60 6.04 8.78 -9.22
CA SER A 60 6.10 8.21 -7.89
C SER A 60 4.68 7.98 -7.37
N PHE A 61 4.51 7.07 -6.41
CA PHE A 61 3.20 6.80 -5.81
C PHE A 61 2.60 8.06 -5.17
N ALA A 62 3.38 8.82 -4.41
CA ALA A 62 2.91 10.08 -3.81
C ALA A 62 2.47 11.11 -4.85
N ALA A 63 3.22 11.28 -5.94
CA ALA A 63 2.85 12.20 -7.01
C ALA A 63 1.59 11.74 -7.74
N GLN A 64 1.40 10.43 -7.94
CA GLN A 64 0.23 9.86 -8.58
C GLN A 64 -1.02 10.04 -7.71
N LYS A 65 -0.93 9.72 -6.40
CA LYS A 65 -2.04 9.90 -5.44
C LYS A 65 -2.39 11.39 -5.25
N ASN A 66 -1.41 12.29 -5.19
CA ASN A 66 -1.67 13.74 -5.16
C ASN A 66 -2.33 14.24 -6.44
N TYR A 67 -1.95 13.72 -7.60
CA TYR A 67 -2.61 14.05 -8.85
C TYR A 67 -4.07 13.58 -8.83
N ALA A 68 -4.35 12.35 -8.41
CA ALA A 68 -5.71 11.86 -8.24
C ALA A 68 -6.54 12.75 -7.30
N THR A 69 -5.96 13.16 -6.17
CA THR A 69 -6.57 14.11 -5.23
C THR A 69 -6.89 15.46 -5.87
N SER A 70 -6.00 15.97 -6.73
CA SER A 70 -6.20 17.29 -7.39
C SER A 70 -7.36 17.30 -8.40
N LEU A 71 -7.78 16.14 -8.89
CA LEU A 71 -8.90 15.98 -9.82
C LEU A 71 -10.25 15.86 -9.12
N ALA A 72 -10.25 15.69 -7.78
CA ALA A 72 -11.46 15.50 -6.99
C ALA A 72 -12.36 16.73 -6.97
N SER A 73 -13.67 16.51 -7.14
CA SER A 73 -14.67 17.58 -7.08
C SER A 73 -15.17 17.84 -5.66
N ASN A 74 -14.97 16.91 -4.73
CA ASN A 74 -15.45 17.02 -3.36
C ASN A 74 -14.31 17.37 -2.37
N ASP A 75 -14.71 17.86 -1.19
CA ASP A 75 -13.76 18.32 -0.16
C ASP A 75 -13.14 17.19 0.62
N TRP A 76 -13.75 16.00 0.62
CA TRP A 76 -13.24 14.84 1.30
C TRP A 76 -12.69 13.82 0.33
N ILE A 77 -11.51 13.32 0.64
CA ILE A 77 -10.80 12.30 -0.13
C ILE A 77 -10.74 11.02 0.68
N PHE A 78 -11.08 9.92 0.03
CA PHE A 78 -10.80 8.58 0.50
C PHE A 78 -9.84 7.91 -0.47
N SER A 79 -8.56 7.84 -0.09
CA SER A 79 -7.54 7.21 -0.92
C SER A 79 -7.40 5.75 -0.55
N MET A 80 -7.59 4.86 -1.53
CA MET A 80 -7.39 3.43 -1.37
C MET A 80 -6.63 2.84 -2.56
N ASP A 81 -6.01 1.69 -2.35
CA ASP A 81 -5.34 0.94 -3.40
C ASP A 81 -6.32 -0.07 -4.05
N CYS A 82 -6.04 -0.50 -5.29
CA CYS A 82 -6.94 -1.39 -6.02
C CYS A 82 -7.06 -2.79 -5.40
N ASP A 83 -6.07 -3.21 -4.60
CA ASP A 83 -6.05 -4.49 -3.88
C ASP A 83 -6.61 -4.38 -2.45
N GLU A 84 -7.35 -3.30 -2.15
CA GLU A 84 -8.01 -3.07 -0.86
C GLU A 84 -9.53 -3.22 -0.96
N GLU A 85 -10.17 -3.46 0.20
CA GLU A 85 -11.62 -3.63 0.33
C GLU A 85 -12.07 -3.15 1.71
N LEU A 86 -13.17 -2.42 1.79
CA LEU A 86 -13.76 -2.02 3.07
C LEU A 86 -14.42 -3.24 3.74
N SER A 87 -14.06 -3.51 5.01
CA SER A 87 -14.84 -4.46 5.81
C SER A 87 -16.27 -3.96 6.00
N PRO A 88 -17.26 -4.86 6.26
CA PRO A 88 -18.63 -4.44 6.55
C PRO A 88 -18.73 -3.44 7.70
N GLU A 89 -17.89 -3.59 8.73
CA GLU A 89 -17.85 -2.67 9.88
C GLU A 89 -17.29 -1.29 9.47
N LEU A 90 -16.22 -1.23 8.68
CA LEU A 90 -15.68 0.03 8.18
C LEU A 90 -16.69 0.73 7.28
N ARG A 91 -17.36 -0.03 6.40
CA ARG A 91 -18.42 0.49 5.54
C ARG A 91 -19.53 1.14 6.35
N ALA A 92 -20.02 0.46 7.40
CA ALA A 92 -21.06 1.01 8.30
C ALA A 92 -20.57 2.28 9.03
N SER A 93 -19.30 2.28 9.46
CA SER A 93 -18.66 3.44 10.11
C SER A 93 -18.58 4.64 9.17
N MET A 94 -18.22 4.43 7.89
CA MET A 94 -18.15 5.50 6.90
C MET A 94 -19.54 6.05 6.52
N LEU A 95 -20.54 5.20 6.42
CA LEU A 95 -21.92 5.65 6.21
C LEU A 95 -22.41 6.51 7.38
N ALA A 96 -22.17 6.09 8.62
CA ALA A 96 -22.51 6.88 9.81
C ALA A 96 -21.74 8.20 9.87
N TRP A 97 -20.47 8.22 9.44
CA TRP A 97 -19.68 9.43 9.34
C TRP A 97 -20.27 10.42 8.32
N LYS A 98 -20.78 9.94 7.19
CA LYS A 98 -21.43 10.80 6.18
C LYS A 98 -22.67 11.52 6.69
N GLU A 99 -23.35 11.00 7.69
CA GLU A 99 -24.54 11.61 8.30
C GLU A 99 -24.21 12.71 9.33
N GLN A 100 -22.92 12.90 9.65
CA GLN A 100 -22.45 13.82 10.69
C GLN A 100 -21.62 14.96 10.11
N THR A 101 -21.43 16.03 10.88
CA THR A 101 -20.38 17.01 10.61
C THR A 101 -19.05 16.44 11.11
N PRO A 102 -18.03 16.28 10.24
CA PRO A 102 -16.76 15.74 10.67
C PRO A 102 -16.09 16.62 11.72
N GLU A 103 -15.64 16.00 12.82
CA GLU A 103 -14.95 16.69 13.92
C GLU A 103 -13.44 16.85 13.68
N LYS A 104 -12.88 16.06 12.79
CA LYS A 104 -11.45 16.00 12.46
C LYS A 104 -11.23 16.23 10.98
N ASN A 105 -10.06 16.71 10.62
CA ASN A 105 -9.66 16.90 9.21
C ASN A 105 -9.13 15.63 8.54
N GLY A 106 -9.01 14.53 9.29
CA GLY A 106 -8.64 13.24 8.74
C GLY A 106 -8.90 12.09 9.72
N TYR A 107 -8.97 10.87 9.19
CA TYR A 107 -9.25 9.66 9.95
C TYR A 107 -8.33 8.53 9.51
N GLU A 108 -7.71 7.90 10.49
CA GLU A 108 -6.91 6.70 10.30
C GLU A 108 -7.81 5.46 10.30
N ILE A 109 -7.44 4.52 9.46
CA ILE A 109 -8.14 3.25 9.26
C ILE A 109 -7.16 2.12 9.52
N LEU A 110 -7.62 1.14 10.29
CA LEU A 110 -6.83 -0.04 10.64
C LEU A 110 -6.78 -1.03 9.48
N HIS A 111 -5.58 -1.32 8.98
CA HIS A 111 -5.37 -2.32 7.94
C HIS A 111 -5.32 -3.73 8.52
N LEU A 112 -5.96 -4.66 7.82
CA LEU A 112 -5.83 -6.09 8.06
C LEU A 112 -5.40 -6.77 6.76
N THR A 113 -4.16 -7.24 6.76
CA THR A 113 -3.52 -7.77 5.56
C THR A 113 -3.81 -9.24 5.36
N ASN A 114 -4.25 -9.62 4.16
CA ASN A 114 -4.34 -11.00 3.69
C ASN A 114 -3.03 -11.40 3.02
N TYR A 115 -2.40 -12.42 3.55
CA TYR A 115 -1.16 -12.99 3.03
C TYR A 115 -1.34 -14.48 2.74
N LEU A 116 -1.19 -14.88 1.49
CA LEU A 116 -1.37 -16.28 1.05
C LEU A 116 -2.71 -16.87 1.52
N GLY A 117 -3.79 -16.12 1.36
CA GLY A 117 -5.14 -16.56 1.72
C GLY A 117 -5.44 -16.59 3.22
N GLY A 118 -4.67 -15.92 4.07
CA GLY A 118 -4.96 -15.81 5.49
C GLY A 118 -4.65 -14.45 6.06
N TRP A 119 -5.45 -14.04 7.05
CA TRP A 119 -5.33 -12.77 7.74
C TRP A 119 -4.15 -12.78 8.71
N ILE A 120 -3.31 -11.74 8.66
CA ILE A 120 -2.16 -11.56 9.55
C ILE A 120 -2.54 -10.63 10.68
N ARG A 121 -2.41 -11.12 11.91
CA ARG A 121 -2.74 -10.34 13.13
C ARG A 121 -1.54 -10.06 14.03
N HIS A 122 -0.36 -10.47 13.57
CA HIS A 122 0.92 -10.32 14.29
C HIS A 122 2.05 -10.04 13.29
N SER A 123 3.24 -10.58 13.51
CA SER A 123 4.40 -10.50 12.60
C SER A 123 4.85 -9.06 12.30
N GLY A 124 4.38 -8.06 13.07
CA GLY A 124 4.64 -6.64 12.85
C GLY A 124 3.95 -6.04 11.62
N TRP A 125 2.90 -6.70 11.12
CA TRP A 125 2.01 -6.20 10.08
C TRP A 125 0.66 -5.73 10.64
N TYR A 126 0.42 -5.97 11.93
CA TYR A 126 -0.79 -5.56 12.63
C TYR A 126 -0.46 -5.22 14.09
N PRO A 127 -1.09 -4.18 14.68
CA PRO A 127 -1.98 -3.21 14.04
C PRO A 127 -1.20 -2.22 13.16
N GLU A 128 -1.74 -1.87 11.98
CA GLU A 128 -1.22 -0.82 11.11
C GLU A 128 -2.33 0.17 10.80
N TYR A 129 -2.18 1.42 11.26
CA TYR A 129 -3.11 2.50 10.98
C TYR A 129 -2.58 3.36 9.84
N LYS A 130 -3.44 3.66 8.86
CA LYS A 130 -3.13 4.58 7.76
C LYS A 130 -4.18 5.66 7.65
N LEU A 131 -3.73 6.89 7.45
CA LEU A 131 -4.59 8.03 7.20
C LEU A 131 -5.07 7.97 5.74
N LEU A 132 -6.29 7.53 5.52
CA LEU A 132 -6.87 7.32 4.18
C LEU A 132 -8.05 8.24 3.87
N LEU A 133 -8.78 8.68 4.89
CA LEU A 133 -9.88 9.62 4.78
C LEU A 133 -9.42 10.98 5.30
N TYR A 134 -9.43 12.03 4.45
CA TYR A 134 -8.92 13.34 4.82
C TYR A 134 -9.57 14.48 4.02
N CYS A 135 -9.60 15.67 4.61
CA CYS A 135 -9.97 16.90 3.92
C CYS A 135 -8.91 17.24 2.87
N ARG A 136 -9.32 17.43 1.60
CA ARG A 136 -8.46 17.67 0.44
C ARG A 136 -7.45 18.78 0.64
N ASP A 137 -7.89 19.89 1.25
CA ASP A 137 -7.05 21.08 1.43
C ASP A 137 -6.11 20.98 2.64
N LYS A 138 -6.25 19.94 3.48
CA LYS A 138 -5.49 19.73 4.71
C LYS A 138 -4.50 18.57 4.60
N GLY A 139 -4.80 17.55 3.79
CA GLY A 139 -3.98 16.37 3.63
C GLY A 139 -3.21 16.35 2.31
N LYS A 140 -1.96 15.90 2.34
CA LYS A 140 -1.13 15.74 1.15
C LYS A 140 -0.22 14.53 1.29
N PHE A 141 -0.12 13.72 0.24
CA PHE A 141 0.86 12.63 0.21
C PHE A 141 2.28 13.18 0.15
N VAL A 142 3.12 12.68 1.04
CA VAL A 142 4.55 13.00 1.14
C VAL A 142 5.38 11.72 1.08
N SER A 143 6.67 11.85 0.74
CA SER A 143 7.63 10.76 0.55
C SER A 143 7.39 9.93 -0.73
N ALA A 144 8.48 9.57 -1.40
CA ALA A 144 8.42 8.82 -2.66
C ALA A 144 8.40 7.29 -2.45
N LEU A 145 9.01 6.78 -1.39
CA LEU A 145 9.20 5.33 -1.14
C LEU A 145 8.18 4.72 -0.18
N HIS A 146 7.72 5.50 0.79
CA HIS A 146 6.69 5.10 1.75
C HIS A 146 5.72 6.26 1.86
N GLU A 147 4.87 6.40 0.85
CA GLU A 147 3.91 7.48 0.78
C GLU A 147 2.92 7.39 1.94
N ARG A 148 2.73 8.52 2.58
CA ARG A 148 1.75 8.71 3.64
C ARG A 148 1.10 10.08 3.50
N VAL A 149 -0.13 10.19 3.90
CA VAL A 149 -0.77 11.49 4.00
C VAL A 149 -0.17 12.23 5.20
N HIS A 150 0.33 13.44 4.96
CA HIS A 150 0.69 14.37 6.01
C HIS A 150 -0.53 15.24 6.32
N LEU A 151 -0.86 15.34 7.59
CA LEU A 151 -1.91 16.17 8.16
C LEU A 151 -1.31 16.91 9.36
N GLU A 152 -1.55 18.21 9.50
CA GLU A 152 -1.05 18.99 10.62
C GLU A 152 -1.80 18.66 11.93
N ASP A 153 -3.09 18.35 11.81
CA ASP A 153 -3.96 18.03 12.94
C ASP A 153 -3.86 16.56 13.34
N THR A 154 -4.20 16.26 14.60
CA THR A 154 -4.33 14.88 15.05
C THR A 154 -5.56 14.21 14.41
N PRO A 155 -5.38 13.12 13.64
CA PRO A 155 -6.49 12.42 13.02
C PRO A 155 -7.40 11.73 14.05
N GLY A 156 -8.63 11.45 13.62
CA GLY A 156 -9.52 10.52 14.30
C GLY A 156 -9.26 9.08 13.85
N HIS A 157 -10.04 8.13 14.40
CA HIS A 157 -10.01 6.73 13.99
C HIS A 157 -11.39 6.27 13.49
N MET A 158 -11.43 5.54 12.39
CA MET A 158 -12.62 4.84 11.93
C MET A 158 -12.69 3.44 12.55
N LYS A 159 -13.90 2.98 12.88
CA LYS A 159 -14.11 1.60 13.31
C LYS A 159 -14.13 0.67 12.08
N GLY A 160 -13.63 -0.55 12.28
CA GLY A 160 -13.52 -1.56 11.22
C GLY A 160 -12.15 -1.59 10.57
N HIS A 161 -12.01 -2.41 9.52
CA HIS A 161 -10.74 -2.67 8.87
C HIS A 161 -10.78 -2.35 7.38
N MET A 162 -9.68 -1.85 6.85
CA MET A 162 -9.35 -1.97 5.45
C MET A 162 -8.72 -3.33 5.23
N PHE A 163 -9.35 -4.20 4.48
CA PHE A 163 -8.78 -5.47 4.03
C PHE A 163 -7.82 -5.23 2.88
N HIS A 164 -6.59 -5.73 2.99
CA HIS A 164 -5.54 -5.52 2.00
C HIS A 164 -5.00 -6.88 1.50
N TYR A 165 -5.18 -7.18 0.22
CA TYR A 165 -4.86 -8.46 -0.41
C TYR A 165 -3.51 -8.41 -1.12
N THR A 166 -2.45 -8.21 -0.37
CA THR A 166 -1.14 -7.80 -0.90
C THR A 166 -0.35 -8.91 -1.62
N ILE A 167 -0.44 -10.17 -1.17
CA ILE A 167 0.39 -11.27 -1.70
C ILE A 167 -0.43 -12.55 -1.76
N ARG A 168 -0.61 -13.08 -2.98
CA ARG A 168 -1.42 -14.28 -3.23
C ARG A 168 -0.58 -15.54 -3.40
N SER A 169 0.67 -15.40 -3.85
CA SER A 169 1.56 -16.52 -4.11
C SER A 169 2.99 -16.26 -3.64
N LEU A 170 3.75 -17.33 -3.43
CA LEU A 170 5.19 -17.19 -3.13
C LEU A 170 5.99 -16.66 -4.33
N ALA A 171 5.50 -16.89 -5.56
CA ALA A 171 6.11 -16.33 -6.77
C ALA A 171 5.98 -14.80 -6.78
N GLU A 172 4.77 -14.30 -6.50
CA GLU A 172 4.49 -12.87 -6.36
C GLU A 172 5.31 -12.25 -5.24
N HIS A 173 5.40 -12.89 -4.06
CA HIS A 173 6.23 -12.39 -2.96
C HIS A 173 7.69 -12.27 -3.35
N ARG A 174 8.23 -13.25 -4.09
CA ARG A 174 9.63 -13.19 -4.59
C ARG A 174 9.83 -12.06 -5.58
N ALA A 175 8.88 -11.84 -6.48
CA ALA A 175 8.95 -10.76 -7.46
C ALA A 175 8.87 -9.37 -6.79
N LYS A 176 7.92 -9.17 -5.87
CA LYS A 176 7.79 -7.95 -5.06
C LYS A 176 9.06 -7.70 -4.22
N LEU A 177 9.60 -8.74 -3.58
CA LEU A 177 10.84 -8.64 -2.81
C LEU A 177 12.02 -8.19 -3.70
N ASP A 178 12.15 -8.74 -4.90
CA ASP A 178 13.23 -8.37 -5.83
C ASP A 178 13.11 -6.91 -6.26
N ALA A 179 11.92 -6.46 -6.68
CA ALA A 179 11.66 -5.07 -7.07
C ALA A 179 11.92 -4.10 -5.90
N MET A 180 11.34 -4.36 -4.73
CA MET A 180 11.48 -3.48 -3.56
C MET A 180 12.92 -3.41 -3.03
N THR A 181 13.67 -4.52 -3.09
CA THR A 181 15.09 -4.49 -2.68
C THR A 181 15.98 -3.76 -3.67
N THR A 182 15.60 -3.72 -4.96
CA THR A 182 16.29 -2.89 -5.97
C THR A 182 16.09 -1.42 -5.66
N LEU A 183 14.84 -0.97 -5.55
CA LEU A 183 14.52 0.43 -5.22
C LEU A 183 15.18 0.89 -3.91
N ALA A 184 15.13 0.05 -2.87
CA ALA A 184 15.74 0.38 -1.58
C ALA A 184 17.27 0.46 -1.66
N ALA A 185 17.93 -0.39 -2.46
CA ALA A 185 19.37 -0.34 -2.65
C ALA A 185 19.80 0.90 -3.44
N GLU A 186 19.04 1.29 -4.46
CA GLU A 186 19.27 2.51 -5.26
C GLU A 186 19.09 3.78 -4.41
N ASP A 187 18.03 3.86 -3.60
CA ASP A 187 17.83 4.98 -2.67
C ASP A 187 19.00 5.08 -1.65
N MET A 188 19.40 3.94 -1.06
CA MET A 188 20.54 3.91 -0.15
C MET A 188 21.84 4.34 -0.84
N PHE A 189 22.07 3.91 -2.08
CA PHE A 189 23.22 4.30 -2.86
C PHE A 189 23.23 5.80 -3.16
N ALA A 190 22.09 6.36 -3.60
CA ALA A 190 21.93 7.79 -3.87
C ALA A 190 22.15 8.66 -2.62
N ARG A 191 21.81 8.15 -1.44
CA ARG A 191 22.07 8.82 -0.15
C ARG A 191 23.49 8.60 0.41
N GLY A 192 24.36 7.88 -0.31
CA GLY A 192 25.75 7.65 0.09
C GLY A 192 25.93 6.65 1.24
N TYR A 193 24.96 5.74 1.46
CA TYR A 193 25.09 4.70 2.48
C TYR A 193 26.25 3.76 2.15
N LYS A 194 27.00 3.39 3.18
CA LYS A 194 28.07 2.39 3.09
C LYS A 194 27.62 1.07 3.71
N ILE A 195 28.18 -0.04 3.23
CA ILE A 195 27.91 -1.35 3.80
C ILE A 195 28.72 -1.54 5.07
N TRP A 196 28.04 -1.79 6.17
CA TRP A 196 28.66 -2.31 7.38
C TRP A 196 28.44 -3.84 7.42
N ARG A 197 29.46 -4.60 6.99
CA ARG A 197 29.39 -6.06 6.85
C ARG A 197 28.90 -6.82 8.10
N PRO A 198 29.29 -6.46 9.35
CA PRO A 198 28.75 -7.11 10.53
C PRO A 198 27.24 -6.99 10.69
N ALA A 199 26.64 -5.83 10.30
CA ALA A 199 25.20 -5.66 10.34
C ALA A 199 24.46 -6.69 9.45
N MET A 200 25.04 -7.09 8.32
CA MET A 200 24.42 -8.08 7.44
C MET A 200 24.33 -9.47 8.09
N ILE A 201 25.35 -9.85 8.88
CA ILE A 201 25.40 -11.17 9.53
C ILE A 201 24.37 -11.24 10.66
N PHE A 202 24.23 -10.18 11.46
CA PHE A 202 23.37 -10.16 12.64
C PHE A 202 21.95 -9.69 12.34
N ALA A 203 21.74 -8.85 11.34
CA ALA A 203 20.43 -8.25 11.05
C ALA A 203 19.39 -9.31 10.59
N ALA A 204 19.78 -10.28 9.77
CA ALA A 204 18.85 -11.27 9.28
C ALA A 204 18.35 -12.22 10.40
N PRO A 205 19.22 -12.87 11.22
CA PRO A 205 18.79 -13.66 12.38
C PRO A 205 17.98 -12.83 13.39
N TRP A 206 18.40 -11.59 13.66
CA TRP A 206 17.67 -10.68 14.55
C TRP A 206 16.26 -10.39 14.02
N THR A 207 16.11 -10.17 12.71
CA THR A 207 14.81 -9.93 12.09
C THR A 207 13.89 -11.13 12.25
N ILE A 208 14.40 -12.37 12.08
CA ILE A 208 13.60 -13.58 12.31
C ILE A 208 13.12 -13.63 13.76
N LEU A 209 14.02 -13.45 14.72
CA LEU A 209 13.69 -13.45 16.14
C LEU A 209 12.66 -12.36 16.46
N GLN A 210 12.89 -11.14 15.98
CA GLN A 210 11.99 -10.00 16.18
C GLN A 210 10.58 -10.30 15.62
N ARG A 211 10.48 -10.78 14.39
CA ARG A 211 9.18 -11.07 13.74
C ARG A 211 8.43 -12.21 14.44
N LEU A 212 9.13 -13.28 14.78
CA LEU A 212 8.49 -14.47 15.36
C LEU A 212 8.16 -14.29 16.84
N VAL A 213 9.09 -13.77 17.63
CA VAL A 213 8.93 -13.72 19.08
C VAL A 213 8.35 -12.38 19.52
N PHE A 214 9.08 -11.27 19.29
CA PHE A 214 8.66 -9.97 19.83
C PHE A 214 7.42 -9.42 19.15
N GLN A 215 7.16 -9.76 17.88
CA GLN A 215 5.97 -9.36 17.15
C GLN A 215 4.93 -10.47 17.03
N GLY A 216 5.10 -11.56 17.79
CA GLY A 216 4.12 -12.62 17.91
C GLY A 216 3.88 -13.44 16.63
N GLY A 217 4.80 -13.41 15.65
CA GLY A 217 4.60 -14.06 14.36
C GLY A 217 4.39 -15.58 14.44
N ILE A 218 4.81 -16.23 15.53
CA ILE A 218 4.50 -17.64 15.81
C ILE A 218 2.97 -17.85 15.83
N LEU A 219 2.19 -16.88 16.30
CA LEU A 219 0.73 -16.96 16.39
C LEU A 219 0.05 -16.88 15.01
N ASP A 220 0.71 -16.34 13.99
CA ASP A 220 0.26 -16.38 12.59
C ASP A 220 0.61 -17.73 11.91
N GLY A 221 1.16 -18.68 12.66
CA GLY A 221 1.49 -20.03 12.20
C GLY A 221 2.49 -20.03 11.03
N ARG A 222 2.25 -20.90 10.02
CA ARG A 222 3.13 -21.02 8.86
C ARG A 222 3.35 -19.69 8.11
N ARG A 223 2.35 -18.82 8.10
CA ARG A 223 2.45 -17.51 7.44
C ARG A 223 3.41 -16.58 8.17
N GLY A 224 3.38 -16.57 9.49
CA GLY A 224 4.32 -15.79 10.31
C GLY A 224 5.78 -16.23 10.09
N TRP A 225 6.03 -17.54 9.96
CA TRP A 225 7.36 -18.05 9.59
C TRP A 225 7.82 -17.58 8.21
N LEU A 226 6.92 -17.61 7.22
CA LEU A 226 7.23 -17.12 5.89
C LEU A 226 7.51 -15.61 5.89
N ILE A 227 6.71 -14.82 6.62
CA ILE A 227 6.93 -13.36 6.76
C ILE A 227 8.30 -13.09 7.39
N ALA A 228 8.65 -13.79 8.47
CA ALA A 228 9.94 -13.64 9.14
C ALA A 228 11.10 -13.97 8.19
N TRP A 229 10.99 -15.09 7.47
CA TRP A 229 11.98 -15.52 6.50
C TRP A 229 12.16 -14.51 5.36
N PHE A 230 11.06 -14.08 4.74
CA PHE A 230 11.13 -13.09 3.65
C PHE A 230 11.60 -11.72 4.13
N SER A 231 11.28 -11.32 5.37
CA SER A 231 11.80 -10.07 5.97
C SER A 231 13.33 -10.14 6.16
N ALA A 232 13.84 -11.27 6.64
CA ALA A 232 15.29 -11.49 6.75
C ALA A 232 15.97 -11.52 5.37
N LYS A 233 15.36 -12.22 4.41
CA LYS A 233 15.83 -12.28 3.01
C LYS A 233 15.84 -10.89 2.38
N TYR A 234 14.83 -10.03 2.64
CA TYR A 234 14.78 -8.66 2.17
C TYR A 234 16.03 -7.86 2.61
N ILE A 235 16.37 -7.96 3.90
CA ILE A 235 17.57 -7.26 4.43
C ILE A 235 18.83 -7.75 3.70
N TYR A 236 19.01 -9.05 3.61
CA TYR A 236 20.18 -9.64 2.95
C TYR A 236 20.29 -9.21 1.48
N VAL A 237 19.20 -9.34 0.71
CA VAL A 237 19.19 -9.03 -0.73
C VAL A 237 19.40 -7.53 -0.97
N LYS A 238 18.78 -6.66 -0.17
CA LYS A 238 18.95 -5.21 -0.24
C LYS A 238 20.43 -4.81 -0.08
N TYR A 239 21.09 -5.29 0.95
CA TYR A 239 22.50 -4.96 1.17
C TYR A 239 23.44 -5.61 0.13
N ARG A 240 23.10 -6.80 -0.37
CA ARG A 240 23.84 -7.42 -1.49
C ARG A 240 23.77 -6.53 -2.73
N LYS A 241 22.57 -6.06 -3.09
CA LYS A 241 22.36 -5.14 -4.23
C LYS A 241 23.07 -3.80 -4.02
N LEU A 242 23.04 -3.24 -2.83
CA LEU A 242 23.82 -2.05 -2.50
C LEU A 242 25.33 -2.30 -2.72
N GLY A 243 25.83 -3.49 -2.35
CA GLY A 243 27.22 -3.88 -2.61
C GLY A 243 27.58 -3.91 -4.09
N GLN A 244 26.69 -4.41 -4.92
CA GLN A 244 26.85 -4.42 -6.36
C GLN A 244 26.92 -2.98 -6.93
N LEU A 245 26.01 -2.08 -6.50
CA LEU A 245 26.05 -0.67 -6.91
C LEU A 245 27.34 0.03 -6.47
N LEU A 246 27.84 -0.23 -5.26
CA LEU A 246 29.10 0.33 -4.77
C LEU A 246 30.33 -0.22 -5.53
N ALA A 247 30.22 -1.40 -6.12
CA ALA A 247 31.25 -1.98 -7.00
C ALA A 247 31.15 -1.49 -8.46
N GLY A 248 30.17 -0.63 -8.79
CA GLY A 248 29.95 -0.11 -10.14
C GLY A 248 29.15 -1.05 -11.05
N GLU A 249 28.51 -2.09 -10.48
CA GLU A 249 27.66 -3.01 -11.25
C GLU A 249 26.28 -2.39 -11.48
N GLN A 250 25.66 -2.69 -12.63
CA GLN A 250 24.27 -2.34 -12.90
C GLN A 250 23.34 -3.41 -12.33
N LEU A 251 22.27 -3.00 -11.65
CA LEU A 251 21.21 -3.91 -11.22
C LEU A 251 20.26 -4.21 -12.38
N SER A 252 19.86 -5.49 -12.52
CA SER A 252 18.81 -5.84 -13.47
C SER A 252 17.47 -5.30 -12.95
N HIS A 253 16.87 -4.36 -13.67
CA HIS A 253 15.51 -3.91 -13.40
C HIS A 253 14.51 -4.97 -13.87
N ARG A 254 13.76 -5.53 -12.94
CA ARG A 254 12.53 -6.24 -13.29
C ARG A 254 11.36 -5.26 -13.13
N SER A 255 10.45 -5.29 -14.10
CA SER A 255 9.19 -4.57 -14.00
C SER A 255 8.46 -4.92 -12.69
N TRP A 256 7.77 -3.96 -12.11
CA TRP A 256 6.88 -4.21 -10.98
C TRP A 256 5.91 -5.35 -11.33
N PRO A 257 5.79 -6.39 -10.51
CA PRO A 257 4.88 -7.49 -10.83
C PRO A 257 3.45 -6.96 -10.84
N SER A 258 2.75 -7.15 -11.97
CA SER A 258 1.31 -6.89 -12.03
C SER A 258 0.60 -7.87 -11.10
N PRO A 259 -0.39 -7.44 -10.32
CA PRO A 259 -1.26 -8.35 -9.60
C PRO A 259 -1.92 -9.31 -10.59
N GLY A 260 -1.74 -10.62 -10.41
CA GLY A 260 -2.32 -11.65 -11.27
C GLY A 260 -1.48 -12.10 -12.47
N GLY A 261 -0.30 -11.54 -12.68
CA GLY A 261 0.63 -12.01 -13.71
C GLY A 261 1.58 -13.11 -13.17
N VAL A 262 1.18 -14.37 -13.29
CA VAL A 262 2.03 -15.57 -13.43
C VAL A 262 1.42 -16.40 -14.53
#